data_c043c33341bfc5609bd13d9126aa1297
#
_entry.id   c043c33341bfc5609bd13d9126aa1297
#
_cell.length_a   1.000
_cell.length_b   1.000
_cell.length_c   1.000
_cell.angle_alpha   90.00
_cell.angle_beta   90.00
_cell.angle_gamma   90.00
#
_symmetry.space_group_name_H-M   'P 1'
#
loop_
_entity.id
_entity.type
_entity.pdbx_description
1 polymer ?
#
loop_
_entity_poly.entity_id
_entity_poly.type
_entity_poly.pdbx_seq_one_letter_code
_entity_poly.pdbx_strand_id
1 'polypeptide(L)'
;MTDQFPTPALQAEDPNDQPIGYVIGGGLKANLFVRLTRPAYEVQEGGFIVLESGSWQFYGIVTDLQLGAIDPRYAEIQKRDRLPASISQLLASQTLYTNLEVLPALMLERGPEIGTDEYQQWRASLTEEPRPLPIKTIPTHHAIARLASRGDVAEIFGSPEEKGNFVIGNTREQNHPVCIDLNKFVQRSSGIFGATGTGKSFLTRIILAGLIQHNAASILVLDMHNEYGFDDTASDTGKSVVGLRSKFPGRVQVVGLGRNTTIRKHNPDFHLEITKSDIQPEDIELLSRELNLRETTPTTLEALVHSFGEDSWFEQFEQMVIGSVIETDDGKKIPAPDSVAYWARQAGVNEAAAEGLRSKLTRVFNRKYIVSRDANDRTAPNSLRNVIDALKAGKHIVLSFGDFDSDLDYLLVSNLLTRKIREAWEEMTNDFRNKGEGEPRQLVIAVEEAHKILNREMASQTTFSTIAREMRKYYVTLLIIDQRPSQI
;
A
#
# COMPACT_ATOMS: atom_id res chain seq x y z
N MET A 1 -47.39 -19.03 -3.08
CA MET A 1 -46.70 -18.24 -4.11
C MET A 1 -45.28 -18.81 -4.15
N THR A 2 -45.04 -19.64 -5.13
CA THR A 2 -43.79 -20.37 -5.35
C THR A 2 -42.88 -19.45 -6.13
N ASP A 3 -41.85 -18.88 -5.47
CA ASP A 3 -40.76 -18.18 -6.14
C ASP A 3 -39.95 -19.20 -6.96
N GLN A 4 -40.15 -19.16 -8.27
CA GLN A 4 -39.32 -19.86 -9.24
C GLN A 4 -38.00 -19.09 -9.37
N PHE A 5 -36.90 -19.67 -8.86
CA PHE A 5 -35.57 -19.23 -9.21
C PHE A 5 -35.38 -19.35 -10.73
N PRO A 6 -34.78 -18.38 -11.41
CA PRO A 6 -34.55 -18.47 -12.84
C PRO A 6 -33.58 -19.62 -13.11
N THR A 7 -34.00 -20.55 -13.95
CA THR A 7 -33.13 -21.58 -14.52
C THR A 7 -31.95 -20.89 -15.23
N PRO A 8 -30.70 -21.24 -14.96
CA PRO A 8 -29.59 -20.66 -15.69
C PRO A 8 -29.76 -20.97 -17.18
N ALA A 9 -29.86 -19.95 -18.00
CA ALA A 9 -29.81 -20.08 -19.44
C ALA A 9 -28.53 -20.84 -19.79
N LEU A 10 -28.63 -21.84 -20.67
CA LEU A 10 -27.49 -22.50 -21.30
C LEU A 10 -26.59 -21.39 -21.89
N GLN A 11 -25.54 -21.03 -21.16
CA GLN A 11 -24.53 -20.11 -21.63
C GLN A 11 -23.84 -20.81 -22.81
N ALA A 12 -23.65 -20.09 -23.91
CA ALA A 12 -22.81 -20.52 -25.00
C ALA A 12 -21.44 -20.93 -24.40
N GLU A 13 -20.96 -22.13 -24.74
CA GLU A 13 -19.69 -22.65 -24.27
C GLU A 13 -18.61 -21.59 -24.51
N ASP A 14 -18.03 -21.08 -23.45
CA ASP A 14 -16.91 -20.14 -23.53
C ASP A 14 -15.74 -20.93 -24.17
N PRO A 15 -15.12 -20.43 -25.25
CA PRO A 15 -13.98 -21.12 -25.86
C PRO A 15 -12.84 -21.43 -24.87
N ASN A 16 -12.83 -20.75 -23.71
CA ASN A 16 -11.87 -21.00 -22.62
C ASN A 16 -12.23 -22.21 -21.74
N ASP A 17 -13.44 -22.75 -21.82
CA ASP A 17 -13.83 -23.97 -21.06
C ASP A 17 -13.21 -25.27 -21.62
N GLN A 18 -12.55 -25.18 -22.76
CA GLN A 18 -11.93 -26.37 -23.36
C GLN A 18 -10.57 -26.68 -22.68
N PRO A 19 -10.32 -27.98 -22.39
CA PRO A 19 -9.04 -28.40 -21.82
C PRO A 19 -7.83 -27.98 -22.66
N ILE A 20 -6.80 -27.47 -22.00
CA ILE A 20 -5.51 -27.14 -22.61
C ILE A 20 -4.42 -28.14 -22.22
N GLY A 21 -4.64 -28.95 -21.17
CA GLY A 21 -3.66 -29.89 -20.69
C GLY A 21 -4.09 -30.60 -19.41
N TYR A 22 -3.13 -31.19 -18.72
CA TYR A 22 -3.37 -31.92 -17.46
C TYR A 22 -2.15 -31.82 -16.53
N VAL A 23 -2.39 -31.92 -15.24
CA VAL A 23 -1.36 -31.86 -14.18
C VAL A 23 -0.50 -33.10 -14.22
N ILE A 24 0.82 -32.96 -14.25
CA ILE A 24 1.80 -34.04 -14.25
C ILE A 24 2.69 -34.10 -13.00
N GLY A 25 2.69 -33.04 -12.19
CA GLY A 25 3.52 -32.98 -10.98
C GLY A 25 3.48 -31.59 -10.32
N GLY A 26 4.32 -31.44 -9.32
CA GLY A 26 4.43 -30.22 -8.53
C GLY A 26 4.18 -30.44 -7.05
N GLY A 27 4.01 -29.36 -6.29
CA GLY A 27 3.82 -29.44 -4.85
C GLY A 27 3.20 -28.20 -4.23
N LEU A 28 2.74 -28.31 -2.99
CA LEU A 28 2.05 -27.21 -2.29
C LEU A 28 2.93 -25.94 -2.08
N LYS A 29 4.23 -26.12 -1.99
CA LYS A 29 5.21 -25.04 -1.81
C LYS A 29 6.06 -24.77 -3.07
N ALA A 30 5.68 -25.38 -4.18
CA ALA A 30 6.35 -25.29 -5.46
C ALA A 30 5.32 -25.05 -6.56
N ASN A 31 5.76 -24.70 -7.76
CA ASN A 31 4.88 -24.59 -8.90
C ASN A 31 4.32 -25.97 -9.26
N LEU A 32 3.12 -25.99 -9.81
CA LEU A 32 2.52 -27.17 -10.42
C LEU A 32 2.97 -27.25 -11.89
N PHE A 33 3.16 -28.48 -12.39
CA PHE A 33 3.52 -28.72 -13.77
C PHE A 33 2.32 -29.26 -14.53
N VAL A 34 1.96 -28.57 -15.61
CA VAL A 34 0.86 -28.95 -16.49
C VAL A 34 1.44 -29.30 -17.86
N ARG A 35 1.15 -30.50 -18.35
CA ARG A 35 1.45 -30.94 -19.72
C ARG A 35 0.43 -30.37 -20.66
N LEU A 36 0.85 -29.54 -21.63
CA LEU A 36 -0.03 -29.04 -22.68
C LEU A 36 -0.41 -30.13 -23.69
N THR A 37 -1.68 -30.12 -24.08
CA THR A 37 -2.24 -30.91 -25.19
C THR A 37 -2.53 -30.04 -26.42
N ARG A 38 -2.39 -28.71 -26.26
CA ARG A 38 -2.56 -27.69 -27.29
C ARG A 38 -1.24 -26.97 -27.58
N PRO A 39 -1.16 -26.24 -28.72
CA PRO A 39 0.01 -25.45 -29.06
C PRO A 39 0.36 -24.42 -27.96
N ALA A 40 1.66 -24.29 -27.67
CA ALA A 40 2.14 -23.42 -26.61
C ALA A 40 1.80 -21.92 -26.82
N TYR A 41 1.62 -21.50 -28.07
CA TYR A 41 1.27 -20.09 -28.38
C TYR A 41 -0.16 -19.69 -27.97
N GLU A 42 -1.01 -20.66 -27.58
CA GLU A 42 -2.34 -20.40 -27.05
C GLU A 42 -2.34 -20.01 -25.55
N VAL A 43 -1.19 -20.15 -24.88
CA VAL A 43 -1.03 -19.83 -23.46
C VAL A 43 0.18 -18.94 -23.28
N GLN A 44 0.05 -17.91 -22.45
CA GLN A 44 1.15 -16.97 -22.17
C GLN A 44 1.46 -16.92 -20.68
N GLU A 45 2.65 -16.45 -20.33
CA GLU A 45 3.03 -16.12 -18.96
C GLU A 45 2.10 -15.05 -18.40
N GLY A 46 1.65 -15.23 -17.15
CA GLY A 46 0.69 -14.36 -16.49
C GLY A 46 -0.78 -14.74 -16.74
N GLY A 47 -1.06 -15.71 -17.61
CA GLY A 47 -2.41 -16.22 -17.86
C GLY A 47 -3.01 -16.94 -16.64
N PHE A 48 -4.32 -16.77 -16.42
CA PHE A 48 -5.03 -17.47 -15.36
C PHE A 48 -5.44 -18.87 -15.80
N ILE A 49 -5.13 -19.85 -14.97
CA ILE A 49 -5.41 -21.28 -15.21
C ILE A 49 -6.33 -21.81 -14.11
N VAL A 50 -7.28 -22.63 -14.51
CA VAL A 50 -8.13 -23.42 -13.63
C VAL A 50 -7.74 -24.89 -13.76
N LEU A 51 -7.50 -25.55 -12.61
CA LEU A 51 -7.21 -26.97 -12.53
C LEU A 51 -8.38 -27.66 -11.83
N GLU A 52 -9.02 -28.61 -12.49
CA GLU A 52 -10.20 -29.31 -12.00
C GLU A 52 -9.82 -30.67 -11.44
N SER A 53 -10.09 -30.90 -10.17
CA SER A 53 -9.70 -32.12 -9.45
C SER A 53 -10.79 -32.54 -8.47
N GLY A 54 -11.63 -33.49 -8.86
CA GLY A 54 -12.76 -33.96 -8.07
C GLY A 54 -13.73 -32.81 -7.73
N SER A 55 -14.01 -32.64 -6.43
CA SER A 55 -14.91 -31.59 -5.93
C SER A 55 -14.25 -30.21 -5.85
N TRP A 56 -12.99 -30.06 -6.29
CA TRP A 56 -12.23 -28.83 -6.11
C TRP A 56 -11.77 -28.26 -7.45
N GLN A 57 -11.82 -26.94 -7.54
CA GLN A 57 -11.13 -26.17 -8.55
C GLN A 57 -9.96 -25.42 -7.90
N PHE A 58 -8.81 -25.43 -8.57
CA PHE A 58 -7.62 -24.73 -8.16
C PHE A 58 -7.32 -23.64 -9.18
N TYR A 59 -7.07 -22.45 -8.69
CA TYR A 59 -6.77 -21.28 -9.52
C TYR A 59 -5.30 -20.91 -9.36
N GLY A 60 -4.64 -20.69 -10.48
CA GLY A 60 -3.24 -20.34 -10.51
C GLY A 60 -2.88 -19.43 -11.68
N ILE A 61 -1.65 -18.98 -11.68
CA ILE A 61 -1.08 -18.12 -12.71
C ILE A 61 0.07 -18.86 -13.38
N VAL A 62 0.13 -18.80 -14.70
CA VAL A 62 1.26 -19.32 -15.47
C VAL A 62 2.50 -18.47 -15.20
N THR A 63 3.56 -19.10 -14.69
CA THR A 63 4.83 -18.44 -14.37
C THR A 63 5.93 -18.73 -15.37
N ASP A 64 5.85 -19.85 -16.11
CA ASP A 64 6.83 -20.22 -17.12
C ASP A 64 6.24 -21.24 -18.11
N LEU A 65 6.85 -21.30 -19.31
CA LEU A 65 6.57 -22.30 -20.34
C LEU A 65 7.89 -22.97 -20.73
N GLN A 66 7.94 -24.29 -20.63
CA GLN A 66 9.16 -25.07 -20.86
C GLN A 66 8.96 -26.09 -21.97
N LEU A 67 9.84 -26.07 -22.94
CA LEU A 67 9.92 -27.10 -23.97
C LEU A 67 10.70 -28.30 -23.45
N GLY A 68 10.19 -29.47 -23.67
CA GLY A 68 10.86 -30.71 -23.31
C GLY A 68 10.81 -31.77 -24.41
N ALA A 69 11.67 -32.75 -24.29
CA ALA A 69 11.65 -33.94 -25.12
C ALA A 69 11.79 -35.18 -24.24
N ILE A 70 11.10 -36.28 -24.60
CA ILE A 70 11.21 -37.54 -23.89
C ILE A 70 12.66 -38.03 -23.92
N ASP A 71 13.34 -37.88 -25.06
CA ASP A 71 14.77 -38.15 -25.20
C ASP A 71 15.42 -36.93 -25.89
N PRO A 72 16.46 -36.32 -25.31
CA PRO A 72 17.15 -35.17 -25.88
C PRO A 72 17.62 -35.36 -27.32
N ARG A 73 17.91 -36.59 -27.71
CA ARG A 73 18.33 -36.92 -29.08
C ARG A 73 17.25 -36.61 -30.13
N TYR A 74 15.97 -36.68 -29.75
CA TYR A 74 14.87 -36.36 -30.67
C TYR A 74 14.74 -34.84 -30.91
N ALA A 75 15.12 -33.98 -29.98
CA ALA A 75 15.18 -32.54 -30.19
C ALA A 75 16.20 -32.14 -31.28
N GLU A 76 17.26 -32.92 -31.47
CA GLU A 76 18.29 -32.69 -32.51
C GLU A 76 17.94 -33.29 -33.87
N ILE A 77 17.14 -34.34 -33.94
CA ILE A 77 16.76 -35.03 -35.18
C ILE A 77 15.98 -34.14 -36.12
N GLN A 78 15.21 -33.19 -35.65
CA GLN A 78 14.50 -32.21 -36.47
C GLN A 78 15.42 -31.24 -37.25
N LYS A 79 16.70 -31.13 -36.91
CA LYS A 79 17.71 -30.39 -37.66
C LYS A 79 18.26 -31.17 -38.82
N ARG A 80 17.93 -32.45 -39.01
CA ARG A 80 18.41 -33.29 -40.12
C ARG A 80 17.27 -33.52 -41.11
N ASP A 81 17.30 -32.81 -42.19
CA ASP A 81 16.40 -32.82 -43.37
C ASP A 81 16.20 -34.20 -44.06
N ARG A 82 16.17 -35.29 -43.33
CA ARG A 82 16.19 -36.66 -43.90
C ARG A 82 14.92 -37.47 -43.69
N LEU A 83 13.95 -36.98 -42.96
CA LEU A 83 12.68 -37.70 -42.74
C LEU A 83 11.54 -37.01 -43.52
N PRO A 84 10.64 -37.81 -44.13
CA PRO A 84 9.41 -37.24 -44.73
C PRO A 84 8.65 -36.41 -43.72
N ALA A 85 8.05 -35.27 -44.15
CA ALA A 85 7.37 -34.33 -43.28
C ALA A 85 6.29 -35.00 -42.41
N SER A 86 5.59 -36.00 -42.90
CA SER A 86 4.57 -36.74 -42.16
C SER A 86 5.16 -37.58 -41.02
N ILE A 87 6.33 -38.17 -41.18
CA ILE A 87 7.02 -38.95 -40.13
C ILE A 87 7.63 -38.00 -39.10
N SER A 88 8.19 -36.87 -39.53
CA SER A 88 8.72 -35.82 -38.65
C SER A 88 7.61 -35.26 -37.74
N GLN A 89 6.42 -34.97 -38.30
CA GLN A 89 5.29 -34.50 -37.54
C GLN A 89 4.78 -35.52 -36.52
N LEU A 90 4.70 -36.79 -36.88
CA LEU A 90 4.25 -37.89 -36.05
C LEU A 90 5.22 -38.16 -34.89
N LEU A 91 6.51 -38.09 -35.15
CA LEU A 91 7.55 -38.20 -34.11
C LEU A 91 7.56 -36.96 -33.20
N ALA A 92 7.42 -35.77 -33.75
CA ALA A 92 7.35 -34.57 -32.97
C ALA A 92 6.15 -34.56 -32.00
N SER A 93 4.98 -35.01 -32.44
CA SER A 93 3.78 -35.09 -31.61
C SER A 93 3.88 -36.10 -30.47
N GLN A 94 4.72 -37.12 -30.61
CA GLN A 94 4.89 -38.17 -29.60
C GLN A 94 6.09 -37.94 -28.65
N THR A 95 7.09 -37.19 -29.10
CA THR A 95 8.37 -37.06 -28.37
C THR A 95 8.64 -35.69 -27.80
N LEU A 96 8.06 -34.63 -28.39
CA LEU A 96 8.19 -33.28 -27.92
C LEU A 96 6.97 -32.88 -27.11
N TYR A 97 7.19 -32.09 -26.08
CA TYR A 97 6.12 -31.61 -25.26
C TYR A 97 6.39 -30.22 -24.72
N THR A 98 5.35 -29.54 -24.31
CA THR A 98 5.44 -28.29 -23.57
C THR A 98 4.82 -28.47 -22.19
N ASN A 99 5.53 -28.05 -21.17
CA ASN A 99 5.01 -27.94 -19.81
C ASN A 99 4.78 -26.48 -19.47
N LEU A 100 3.70 -26.22 -18.74
CA LEU A 100 3.51 -24.96 -18.03
C LEU A 100 3.94 -25.15 -16.59
N GLU A 101 4.57 -24.12 -16.04
CA GLU A 101 4.67 -23.93 -14.61
C GLU A 101 3.52 -23.04 -14.16
N VAL A 102 2.74 -23.51 -13.20
CA VAL A 102 1.58 -22.80 -12.65
C VAL A 102 1.79 -22.59 -11.17
N LEU A 103 1.80 -21.31 -10.75
CA LEU A 103 1.79 -20.93 -9.34
C LEU A 103 0.37 -21.04 -8.80
N PRO A 104 0.04 -22.05 -7.99
CA PRO A 104 -1.29 -22.18 -7.44
C PRO A 104 -1.52 -21.13 -6.35
N ALA A 105 -2.67 -20.43 -6.38
CA ALA A 105 -2.99 -19.33 -5.48
C ALA A 105 -4.21 -19.63 -4.60
N LEU A 106 -5.30 -20.06 -5.19
CA LEU A 106 -6.58 -20.27 -4.52
C LEU A 106 -7.19 -21.62 -4.86
N MET A 107 -8.08 -22.09 -4.01
CA MET A 107 -8.91 -23.26 -4.24
C MET A 107 -10.36 -22.97 -3.89
N LEU A 108 -11.29 -23.58 -4.62
CA LEU A 108 -12.73 -23.42 -4.44
C LEU A 108 -13.41 -24.78 -4.48
N GLU A 109 -14.28 -25.04 -3.51
CA GLU A 109 -15.09 -26.25 -3.49
C GLU A 109 -16.28 -26.09 -4.43
N ARG A 110 -16.40 -27.04 -5.37
CA ARG A 110 -17.51 -27.10 -6.34
C ARG A 110 -18.53 -28.17 -6.01
N GLY A 111 -18.21 -29.01 -5.05
CA GLY A 111 -19.01 -30.17 -4.68
C GLY A 111 -18.88 -31.32 -5.69
N PRO A 112 -19.74 -32.34 -5.57
CA PRO A 112 -19.82 -33.45 -6.50
C PRO A 112 -20.22 -33.02 -7.92
N GLU A 113 -20.23 -33.95 -8.86
CA GLU A 113 -20.59 -33.70 -10.25
C GLU A 113 -22.01 -33.14 -10.39
N ILE A 114 -22.14 -32.05 -11.15
CA ILE A 114 -23.42 -31.35 -11.36
C ILE A 114 -24.43 -32.31 -12.04
N GLY A 115 -25.64 -32.37 -11.49
CA GLY A 115 -26.72 -33.24 -11.99
C GLY A 115 -26.85 -34.58 -11.26
N THR A 116 -25.96 -34.87 -10.29
CA THR A 116 -26.05 -36.05 -9.41
C THR A 116 -26.91 -35.75 -8.17
N ASP A 117 -27.47 -36.79 -7.55
CA ASP A 117 -28.17 -36.69 -6.27
C ASP A 117 -27.25 -36.21 -5.15
N GLU A 118 -25.99 -36.58 -5.20
CA GLU A 118 -24.93 -36.13 -4.27
C GLU A 118 -24.70 -34.62 -4.37
N TYR A 119 -24.71 -34.07 -5.58
CA TYR A 119 -24.62 -32.63 -5.80
C TYR A 119 -25.82 -31.89 -5.18
N GLN A 120 -27.05 -32.43 -5.35
CA GLN A 120 -28.24 -31.86 -4.77
C GLN A 120 -28.18 -31.84 -3.24
N GLN A 121 -27.74 -32.93 -2.63
CA GLN A 121 -27.57 -33.04 -1.18
C GLN A 121 -26.49 -32.09 -0.66
N TRP A 122 -25.34 -32.05 -1.33
CA TRP A 122 -24.26 -31.11 -1.00
C TRP A 122 -24.74 -29.64 -1.10
N ARG A 123 -25.41 -29.29 -2.20
CA ARG A 123 -25.95 -27.95 -2.40
C ARG A 123 -26.98 -27.56 -1.32
N ALA A 124 -27.83 -28.48 -0.93
CA ALA A 124 -28.80 -28.29 0.13
C ALA A 124 -28.18 -28.17 1.53
N SER A 125 -26.99 -28.73 1.73
CA SER A 125 -26.25 -28.66 3.00
C SER A 125 -25.46 -27.32 3.18
N LEU A 126 -25.30 -26.55 2.11
CA LEU A 126 -24.58 -25.30 2.18
C LEU A 126 -25.38 -24.23 2.94
N THR A 127 -24.77 -23.65 3.96
CA THR A 127 -25.32 -22.49 4.66
C THR A 127 -24.93 -21.17 4.01
N GLU A 128 -23.80 -21.15 3.30
CA GLU A 128 -23.28 -20.02 2.51
C GLU A 128 -22.71 -20.54 1.20
N GLU A 129 -22.69 -19.70 0.17
CA GLU A 129 -21.99 -20.01 -1.09
C GLU A 129 -20.49 -20.24 -0.83
N PRO A 130 -19.89 -21.31 -1.44
CA PRO A 130 -18.46 -21.54 -1.33
C PRO A 130 -17.65 -20.32 -1.77
N ARG A 131 -16.60 -20.03 -1.05
CA ARG A 131 -15.72 -18.88 -1.34
C ARG A 131 -14.32 -19.35 -1.65
N PRO A 132 -13.58 -18.67 -2.52
CA PRO A 132 -12.18 -18.95 -2.76
C PRO A 132 -11.38 -18.94 -1.45
N LEU A 133 -10.63 -20.02 -1.22
CA LEU A 133 -9.77 -20.21 -0.05
C LEU A 133 -8.31 -20.20 -0.48
N PRO A 134 -7.38 -19.80 0.40
CA PRO A 134 -5.96 -20.03 0.18
C PRO A 134 -5.69 -21.52 -0.04
N ILE A 135 -4.76 -21.83 -0.93
CA ILE A 135 -4.43 -23.23 -1.24
C ILE A 135 -3.89 -23.97 0.00
N LYS A 136 -4.45 -25.15 0.27
CA LYS A 136 -4.08 -26.01 1.40
C LYS A 136 -3.77 -27.46 0.98
N THR A 137 -4.07 -27.80 -0.26
CA THR A 137 -3.83 -29.11 -0.87
C THR A 137 -3.44 -28.93 -2.33
N ILE A 138 -3.10 -29.99 -3.02
CA ILE A 138 -2.74 -29.98 -4.45
C ILE A 138 -3.76 -30.79 -5.25
N PRO A 139 -3.95 -30.47 -6.56
CA PRO A 139 -4.77 -31.28 -7.45
C PRO A 139 -4.16 -32.67 -7.64
N THR A 140 -4.98 -33.62 -8.05
CA THR A 140 -4.52 -34.99 -8.38
C THR A 140 -3.74 -34.97 -9.69
N HIS A 141 -2.93 -36.03 -9.89
CA HIS A 141 -2.37 -36.31 -11.21
C HIS A 141 -3.48 -36.42 -12.25
N HIS A 142 -3.22 -35.91 -13.43
CA HIS A 142 -4.15 -35.83 -14.55
C HIS A 142 -5.40 -34.92 -14.32
N ALA A 143 -5.39 -34.10 -13.26
CA ALA A 143 -6.37 -33.03 -13.13
C ALA A 143 -6.37 -32.18 -14.41
N ILE A 144 -7.56 -31.89 -14.93
CA ILE A 144 -7.74 -31.15 -16.18
C ILE A 144 -7.35 -29.69 -15.95
N ALA A 145 -6.57 -29.14 -16.89
CA ALA A 145 -6.21 -27.72 -16.92
C ALA A 145 -6.94 -27.04 -18.07
N ARG A 146 -7.54 -25.90 -17.80
CA ARG A 146 -8.15 -25.00 -18.80
C ARG A 146 -7.79 -23.54 -18.52
N LEU A 147 -7.97 -22.67 -19.48
CA LEU A 147 -7.90 -21.23 -19.24
C LEU A 147 -9.07 -20.77 -18.36
N ALA A 148 -8.86 -19.74 -17.56
CA ALA A 148 -9.94 -19.18 -16.76
C ALA A 148 -10.96 -18.48 -17.68
N SER A 149 -12.23 -18.82 -17.52
CA SER A 149 -13.36 -18.14 -18.18
C SER A 149 -13.66 -16.79 -17.49
N ARG A 150 -14.50 -15.97 -18.12
CA ARG A 150 -15.00 -14.75 -17.50
C ARG A 150 -15.72 -15.04 -16.17
N GLY A 151 -16.44 -16.15 -16.11
CA GLY A 151 -17.12 -16.58 -14.88
C GLY A 151 -16.14 -16.89 -13.74
N ASP A 152 -15.04 -17.61 -14.04
CA ASP A 152 -14.01 -17.90 -13.04
C ASP A 152 -13.34 -16.63 -12.50
N VAL A 153 -13.04 -15.68 -13.38
CA VAL A 153 -12.44 -14.40 -12.97
C VAL A 153 -13.42 -13.59 -12.12
N ALA A 154 -14.70 -13.55 -12.50
CA ALA A 154 -15.73 -12.86 -11.74
C ALA A 154 -15.96 -13.49 -10.36
N GLU A 155 -15.84 -14.81 -10.25
CA GLU A 155 -15.99 -15.52 -8.97
C GLU A 155 -14.88 -15.22 -7.97
N ILE A 156 -13.65 -15.00 -8.47
CA ILE A 156 -12.50 -14.66 -7.63
C ILE A 156 -12.47 -13.17 -7.29
N PHE A 157 -12.68 -12.32 -8.30
CA PHE A 157 -12.49 -10.89 -8.20
C PHE A 157 -13.79 -10.08 -8.14
N GLY A 158 -14.95 -10.74 -8.22
CA GLY A 158 -16.25 -10.09 -8.31
C GLY A 158 -16.60 -9.62 -9.72
N SER A 159 -17.88 -9.34 -9.93
CA SER A 159 -18.41 -8.85 -11.18
C SER A 159 -18.54 -7.32 -11.17
N PRO A 160 -18.34 -6.63 -12.32
CA PRO A 160 -18.58 -5.19 -12.43
C PRO A 160 -20.01 -4.76 -12.09
N GLU A 161 -20.97 -5.66 -12.25
CA GLU A 161 -22.38 -5.43 -11.99
C GLU A 161 -22.73 -5.46 -10.49
N GLU A 162 -21.88 -6.01 -9.66
CA GLU A 162 -22.08 -6.08 -8.21
C GLU A 162 -21.84 -4.73 -7.55
N LYS A 163 -22.74 -4.35 -6.66
CA LYS A 163 -22.65 -3.09 -5.93
C LYS A 163 -21.42 -3.05 -5.02
N GLY A 164 -20.58 -2.05 -5.22
CA GLY A 164 -19.36 -1.85 -4.44
C GLY A 164 -18.10 -2.34 -5.15
N ASN A 165 -18.24 -3.13 -6.22
CA ASN A 165 -17.13 -3.54 -7.05
C ASN A 165 -16.68 -2.42 -7.99
N PHE A 166 -15.38 -2.31 -8.16
CA PHE A 166 -14.74 -1.34 -9.03
C PHE A 166 -13.69 -2.02 -9.91
N VAL A 167 -13.78 -1.82 -11.22
CA VAL A 167 -12.85 -2.41 -12.19
C VAL A 167 -11.50 -1.68 -12.11
N ILE A 168 -10.44 -2.41 -11.76
CA ILE A 168 -9.07 -1.89 -11.69
C ILE A 168 -8.25 -2.17 -12.95
N GLY A 169 -8.72 -3.05 -13.80
CA GLY A 169 -8.07 -3.46 -15.05
C GLY A 169 -8.72 -4.70 -15.62
N ASN A 170 -8.09 -5.26 -16.62
CA ASN A 170 -8.50 -6.52 -17.24
C ASN A 170 -7.37 -7.53 -17.20
N THR A 171 -7.70 -8.82 -17.23
CA THR A 171 -6.72 -9.88 -17.42
C THR A 171 -6.00 -9.69 -18.75
N ARG A 172 -4.69 -9.95 -18.79
CA ARG A 172 -3.84 -9.61 -19.93
C ARG A 172 -4.25 -10.34 -21.22
N GLU A 173 -4.64 -11.60 -21.11
CA GLU A 173 -4.91 -12.46 -22.26
C GLU A 173 -6.37 -12.53 -22.65
N GLN A 174 -7.22 -12.79 -21.67
CA GLN A 174 -8.64 -12.99 -21.92
C GLN A 174 -9.45 -11.68 -21.88
N ASN A 175 -8.81 -10.57 -21.50
CA ASN A 175 -9.43 -9.25 -21.36
C ASN A 175 -10.68 -9.26 -20.45
N HIS A 176 -10.70 -10.14 -19.44
CA HIS A 176 -11.76 -10.20 -18.45
C HIS A 176 -11.57 -9.13 -17.38
N PRO A 177 -12.64 -8.43 -16.94
CA PRO A 177 -12.52 -7.39 -15.94
C PRO A 177 -12.09 -7.97 -14.59
N VAL A 178 -11.14 -7.30 -13.95
CA VAL A 178 -10.68 -7.58 -12.59
C VAL A 178 -11.23 -6.49 -11.69
N CYS A 179 -12.04 -6.87 -10.70
CA CYS A 179 -12.69 -5.97 -9.78
C CYS A 179 -12.09 -6.07 -8.38
N ILE A 180 -12.26 -4.99 -7.61
CA ILE A 180 -12.07 -4.99 -6.16
C ILE A 180 -13.33 -4.45 -5.49
N ASP A 181 -13.73 -5.07 -4.39
CA ASP A 181 -14.77 -4.54 -3.51
C ASP A 181 -14.18 -3.40 -2.69
N LEU A 182 -14.52 -2.17 -3.04
CA LEU A 182 -13.97 -0.97 -2.40
C LEU A 182 -14.31 -0.89 -0.91
N ASN A 183 -15.47 -1.38 -0.48
CA ASN A 183 -15.86 -1.35 0.91
C ASN A 183 -15.02 -2.32 1.76
N LYS A 184 -14.70 -3.49 1.21
CA LYS A 184 -13.77 -4.44 1.87
C LYS A 184 -12.32 -3.94 1.81
N PHE A 185 -11.94 -3.32 0.71
CA PHE A 185 -10.59 -2.79 0.50
C PHE A 185 -10.23 -1.76 1.58
N VAL A 186 -11.12 -0.80 1.87
CA VAL A 186 -10.84 0.24 2.87
C VAL A 186 -10.83 -0.27 4.32
N GLN A 187 -11.35 -1.47 4.58
CA GLN A 187 -11.38 -2.06 5.92
C GLN A 187 -10.05 -2.70 6.34
N ARG A 188 -9.09 -2.86 5.44
CA ARG A 188 -7.80 -3.49 5.72
C ARG A 188 -6.67 -2.72 5.07
N SER A 189 -5.52 -2.69 5.75
CA SER A 189 -4.31 -2.19 5.11
C SER A 189 -3.93 -3.06 3.93
N SER A 190 -3.54 -2.43 2.83
CA SER A 190 -3.25 -3.06 1.55
C SER A 190 -1.93 -2.53 0.99
N GLY A 191 -1.32 -3.25 0.05
CA GLY A 191 -0.08 -2.84 -0.58
C GLY A 191 -0.08 -3.00 -2.09
N ILE A 192 0.55 -2.05 -2.79
CA ILE A 192 0.85 -2.09 -4.21
C ILE A 192 2.36 -2.14 -4.37
N PHE A 193 2.85 -3.26 -4.87
CA PHE A 193 4.28 -3.50 -5.04
C PHE A 193 4.63 -3.72 -6.50
N GLY A 194 5.77 -3.24 -6.92
CA GLY A 194 6.25 -3.43 -8.28
C GLY A 194 7.52 -2.63 -8.55
N ALA A 195 8.35 -3.09 -9.48
CA ALA A 195 9.54 -2.39 -9.91
C ALA A 195 9.20 -1.05 -10.61
N THR A 196 10.20 -0.22 -10.82
CA THR A 196 10.04 1.03 -11.57
C THR A 196 9.54 0.71 -12.99
N GLY A 197 8.57 1.46 -13.49
CA GLY A 197 8.00 1.29 -14.83
C GLY A 197 6.97 0.17 -15.00
N THR A 198 6.61 -0.57 -13.93
CA THR A 198 5.61 -1.65 -14.00
C THR A 198 4.15 -1.18 -13.94
N GLY A 199 3.91 0.13 -13.86
CA GLY A 199 2.55 0.69 -13.79
C GLY A 199 2.01 0.90 -12.37
N LYS A 200 2.84 0.80 -11.34
CA LYS A 200 2.48 0.96 -9.93
C LYS A 200 1.71 2.26 -9.65
N SER A 201 2.27 3.42 -10.03
CA SER A 201 1.63 4.73 -9.83
C SER A 201 0.33 4.86 -10.62
N PHE A 202 0.22 4.20 -11.78
CA PHE A 202 -1.00 4.18 -12.58
C PHE A 202 -2.12 3.39 -11.88
N LEU A 203 -1.82 2.18 -11.40
CA LEU A 203 -2.76 1.35 -10.63
C LEU A 203 -3.19 2.07 -9.35
N THR A 204 -2.25 2.71 -8.65
CA THR A 204 -2.56 3.52 -7.46
C THR A 204 -3.56 4.62 -7.77
N ARG A 205 -3.37 5.38 -8.86
CA ARG A 205 -4.31 6.42 -9.29
C ARG A 205 -5.70 5.86 -9.59
N ILE A 206 -5.79 4.69 -10.23
CA ILE A 206 -7.06 4.03 -10.52
C ILE A 206 -7.78 3.69 -9.21
N ILE A 207 -7.10 3.07 -8.26
CA ILE A 207 -7.69 2.71 -6.96
C ILE A 207 -8.13 3.95 -6.18
N LEU A 208 -7.26 4.97 -6.09
CA LEU A 208 -7.60 6.23 -5.41
C LEU A 208 -8.81 6.90 -6.08
N ALA A 209 -8.85 6.93 -7.42
CA ALA A 209 -9.99 7.49 -8.16
C ALA A 209 -11.29 6.70 -7.89
N GLY A 210 -11.22 5.37 -7.81
CA GLY A 210 -12.34 4.52 -7.44
C GLY A 210 -12.86 4.83 -6.04
N LEU A 211 -11.97 4.91 -5.05
CA LEU A 211 -12.32 5.26 -3.66
C LEU A 211 -12.99 6.63 -3.56
N ILE A 212 -12.48 7.62 -4.31
CA ILE A 212 -13.06 8.97 -4.36
C ILE A 212 -14.43 8.94 -5.04
N GLN A 213 -14.53 8.31 -6.21
CA GLN A 213 -15.77 8.25 -6.99
C GLN A 213 -16.92 7.61 -6.22
N HIS A 214 -16.65 6.49 -5.57
CA HIS A 214 -17.65 5.74 -4.79
C HIS A 214 -17.81 6.23 -3.36
N ASN A 215 -17.06 7.26 -2.97
CA ASN A 215 -17.11 7.83 -1.62
C ASN A 215 -16.86 6.81 -0.49
N ALA A 216 -16.02 5.80 -0.76
CA ALA A 216 -15.79 4.68 0.15
C ALA A 216 -15.00 5.08 1.41
N ALA A 217 -14.10 6.05 1.30
CA ALA A 217 -13.29 6.57 2.41
C ALA A 217 -12.84 8.01 2.15
N SER A 218 -12.42 8.73 3.17
CA SER A 218 -11.52 9.87 3.01
C SER A 218 -10.13 9.36 2.68
N ILE A 219 -9.34 10.14 1.95
CA ILE A 219 -7.99 9.74 1.54
C ILE A 219 -7.00 10.84 1.90
N LEU A 220 -5.89 10.43 2.52
CA LEU A 220 -4.68 11.22 2.61
C LEU A 220 -3.60 10.54 1.78
N VAL A 221 -3.04 11.23 0.80
CA VAL A 221 -1.89 10.76 0.02
C VAL A 221 -0.66 11.52 0.48
N LEU A 222 0.37 10.81 0.94
CA LEU A 222 1.70 11.36 1.20
C LEU A 222 2.50 11.26 -0.11
N ASP A 223 2.41 12.32 -0.91
CA ASP A 223 2.90 12.38 -2.30
C ASP A 223 4.31 12.98 -2.35
N MET A 224 5.32 12.15 -2.11
CA MET A 224 6.70 12.60 -2.05
C MET A 224 7.22 13.09 -3.42
N HIS A 225 6.79 12.44 -4.50
CA HIS A 225 7.25 12.74 -5.85
C HIS A 225 6.32 13.63 -6.66
N ASN A 226 5.27 14.16 -6.02
CA ASN A 226 4.28 15.05 -6.64
C ASN A 226 3.57 14.42 -7.86
N GLU A 227 3.24 13.13 -7.77
CA GLU A 227 2.68 12.37 -8.89
C GLU A 227 1.16 12.40 -8.96
N TYR A 228 0.45 12.58 -7.83
CA TYR A 228 -0.99 12.31 -7.76
C TYR A 228 -1.87 13.55 -7.84
N GLY A 229 -1.38 14.71 -7.36
CA GLY A 229 -2.19 15.90 -7.14
C GLY A 229 -2.61 16.60 -8.43
N PHE A 230 -1.65 17.04 -9.21
CA PHE A 230 -1.83 17.81 -10.44
C PHE A 230 -1.64 16.96 -11.70
N ASP A 231 -2.05 17.54 -12.84
CA ASP A 231 -1.85 16.93 -14.15
C ASP A 231 -0.35 16.83 -14.46
N ASP A 232 0.01 15.76 -15.14
CA ASP A 232 1.38 15.44 -15.47
C ASP A 232 1.51 14.86 -16.89
N THR A 233 2.74 14.64 -17.33
CA THR A 233 3.04 13.94 -18.57
C THR A 233 3.83 12.68 -18.23
N ALA A 234 3.30 11.52 -18.61
CA ALA A 234 3.98 10.25 -18.40
C ALA A 234 5.34 10.23 -19.13
N SER A 235 6.41 9.95 -18.37
CA SER A 235 7.78 10.01 -18.86
C SER A 235 8.09 8.95 -19.92
N ASP A 236 7.39 7.83 -19.90
CA ASP A 236 7.56 6.68 -20.79
C ASP A 236 6.76 6.80 -22.10
N THR A 237 5.56 7.36 -22.04
CA THR A 237 4.63 7.42 -23.17
C THR A 237 4.43 8.82 -23.74
N GLY A 238 4.85 9.87 -23.03
CA GLY A 238 4.59 11.26 -23.38
C GLY A 238 3.10 11.66 -23.31
N LYS A 239 2.23 10.77 -22.80
CA LYS A 239 0.80 11.03 -22.71
C LYS A 239 0.48 11.87 -21.47
N SER A 240 -0.52 12.75 -21.60
CA SER A 240 -1.05 13.51 -20.47
C SER A 240 -1.72 12.58 -19.48
N VAL A 241 -1.40 12.75 -18.19
CA VAL A 241 -1.98 12.05 -17.07
C VAL A 241 -2.72 13.05 -16.20
N VAL A 242 -4.03 12.85 -16.05
CA VAL A 242 -4.89 13.75 -15.28
C VAL A 242 -4.65 13.53 -13.78
N GLY A 243 -4.42 14.63 -13.05
CA GLY A 243 -4.29 14.62 -11.60
C GLY A 243 -5.63 14.44 -10.89
N LEU A 244 -5.57 13.97 -9.65
CA LEU A 244 -6.78 13.73 -8.85
C LEU A 244 -7.57 15.01 -8.59
N ARG A 245 -6.90 16.15 -8.44
CA ARG A 245 -7.55 17.47 -8.25
C ARG A 245 -8.37 17.86 -9.48
N SER A 246 -7.80 17.71 -10.66
CA SER A 246 -8.48 18.04 -11.93
C SER A 246 -9.64 17.08 -12.20
N LYS A 247 -9.47 15.79 -11.87
CA LYS A 247 -10.50 14.77 -12.04
C LYS A 247 -11.68 14.92 -11.07
N PHE A 248 -11.42 15.37 -9.84
CA PHE A 248 -12.43 15.48 -8.78
C PHE A 248 -12.42 16.89 -8.15
N PRO A 249 -12.78 17.92 -8.92
CA PRO A 249 -12.76 19.30 -8.44
C PRO A 249 -13.68 19.48 -7.22
N GLY A 250 -13.20 20.23 -6.22
CA GLY A 250 -13.93 20.48 -4.97
C GLY A 250 -13.95 19.32 -3.96
N ARG A 251 -13.59 18.11 -4.36
CA ARG A 251 -13.49 16.93 -3.48
C ARG A 251 -12.05 16.66 -3.06
N VAL A 252 -11.10 16.87 -3.95
CA VAL A 252 -9.66 16.70 -3.71
C VAL A 252 -9.01 18.06 -3.54
N GLN A 253 -8.21 18.20 -2.50
CA GLN A 253 -7.38 19.37 -2.23
C GLN A 253 -5.91 18.97 -2.26
N VAL A 254 -5.10 19.74 -2.96
CA VAL A 254 -3.64 19.58 -2.97
C VAL A 254 -3.05 20.55 -1.96
N VAL A 255 -2.30 20.02 -1.01
CA VAL A 255 -1.67 20.76 0.08
C VAL A 255 -0.16 20.76 -0.15
N GLY A 256 0.45 21.93 -0.16
CA GLY A 256 1.90 22.06 -0.28
C GLY A 256 2.56 22.25 1.08
N LEU A 257 3.70 21.62 1.31
CA LEU A 257 4.47 21.79 2.54
C LEU A 257 5.22 23.14 2.55
N GLY A 258 4.96 23.97 3.55
CA GLY A 258 5.62 25.28 3.74
C GLY A 258 5.07 26.40 2.85
N ARG A 259 5.22 27.66 3.32
CA ARG A 259 4.75 28.85 2.59
C ARG A 259 5.45 28.98 1.24
N ASN A 260 4.69 29.46 0.25
CA ASN A 260 5.17 29.75 -1.11
C ASN A 260 5.68 28.52 -1.88
N THR A 261 5.41 27.30 -1.42
CA THR A 261 5.71 26.10 -2.18
C THR A 261 4.84 26.04 -3.43
N THR A 262 5.46 25.87 -4.59
CA THR A 262 4.77 25.57 -5.84
C THR A 262 5.05 24.11 -6.22
N ILE A 263 4.03 23.43 -6.75
CA ILE A 263 4.13 22.04 -7.15
C ILE A 263 4.00 22.01 -8.66
N ARG A 264 5.09 21.67 -9.37
CA ARG A 264 5.12 21.64 -10.84
C ARG A 264 4.55 22.92 -11.48
N LYS A 265 4.89 24.10 -10.93
CA LYS A 265 4.41 25.44 -11.33
C LYS A 265 2.92 25.71 -11.03
N HIS A 266 2.25 24.82 -10.30
CA HIS A 266 0.88 25.05 -9.82
C HIS A 266 0.90 25.48 -8.35
N ASN A 267 -0.05 26.35 -7.98
CA ASN A 267 -0.27 26.68 -6.59
C ASN A 267 -1.13 25.62 -5.93
N PRO A 268 -0.77 25.13 -4.75
CA PRO A 268 -1.62 24.25 -3.95
C PRO A 268 -2.88 25.00 -3.48
N ASP A 269 -3.89 24.25 -3.02
CA ASP A 269 -5.11 24.85 -2.49
C ASP A 269 -4.87 25.59 -1.16
N PHE A 270 -3.95 25.04 -0.35
CA PHE A 270 -3.39 25.71 0.83
C PHE A 270 -2.03 25.11 1.21
N HIS A 271 -1.37 25.72 2.17
CA HIS A 271 -0.05 25.29 2.63
C HIS A 271 -0.12 24.69 4.03
N LEU A 272 0.60 23.57 4.23
CA LEU A 272 0.79 22.95 5.54
C LEU A 272 2.01 23.60 6.22
N GLU A 273 1.78 24.17 7.38
CA GLU A 273 2.81 24.61 8.31
C GLU A 273 2.65 23.86 9.62
N ILE A 274 3.76 23.50 10.21
CA ILE A 274 3.82 22.81 11.51
C ILE A 274 4.20 23.84 12.56
N THR A 275 3.41 23.95 13.62
CA THR A 275 3.77 24.81 14.73
C THR A 275 4.78 24.13 15.62
N LYS A 276 5.70 24.89 16.21
CA LYS A 276 6.73 24.35 17.11
C LYS A 276 6.11 23.59 18.29
N SER A 277 4.93 24.01 18.74
CA SER A 277 4.16 23.33 19.79
C SER A 277 3.56 21.98 19.38
N ASP A 278 3.46 21.69 18.06
CA ASP A 278 2.96 20.39 17.59
C ASP A 278 4.03 19.29 17.63
N ILE A 279 5.31 19.68 17.76
CA ILE A 279 6.46 18.75 17.74
C ILE A 279 6.65 18.15 19.13
N GLN A 280 6.49 16.85 19.21
CA GLN A 280 6.68 16.06 20.43
C GLN A 280 8.03 15.34 20.45
N PRO A 281 8.54 14.92 21.62
CA PRO A 281 9.79 14.16 21.73
C PRO A 281 9.87 12.95 20.80
N GLU A 282 8.77 12.21 20.67
CA GLU A 282 8.68 11.02 19.83
C GLU A 282 8.90 11.32 18.34
N ASP A 283 8.50 12.51 17.89
CA ASP A 283 8.74 12.95 16.49
C ASP A 283 10.24 13.17 16.23
N ILE A 284 10.99 13.58 17.27
CA ILE A 284 12.45 13.75 17.17
C ILE A 284 13.18 12.41 17.31
N GLU A 285 12.72 11.53 18.19
CA GLU A 285 13.33 10.20 18.37
C GLU A 285 13.31 9.38 17.07
N LEU A 286 12.25 9.51 16.29
CA LEU A 286 12.15 8.91 14.96
C LEU A 286 13.25 9.37 14.00
N LEU A 287 13.77 10.56 14.19
CA LEU A 287 14.86 11.10 13.37
C LEU A 287 16.24 10.64 13.85
N SER A 288 16.31 9.66 14.75
CA SER A 288 17.58 9.24 15.37
C SER A 288 18.67 8.89 14.35
N ARG A 289 18.29 8.20 13.27
CA ARG A 289 19.21 7.84 12.20
C ARG A 289 19.60 9.06 11.34
N GLU A 290 18.61 9.83 10.91
CA GLU A 290 18.80 10.98 10.02
C GLU A 290 19.62 12.10 10.68
N LEU A 291 19.49 12.25 11.98
CA LEU A 291 20.22 13.21 12.80
C LEU A 291 21.41 12.58 13.52
N ASN A 292 21.63 11.27 13.40
CA ASN A 292 22.66 10.54 14.14
C ASN A 292 22.59 10.83 15.65
N LEU A 293 21.40 10.68 16.25
CA LEU A 293 21.15 10.93 17.66
C LEU A 293 21.86 9.87 18.52
N ARG A 294 22.15 10.22 19.78
CA ARG A 294 22.77 9.34 20.76
C ARG A 294 21.73 8.61 21.60
N GLU A 295 22.09 7.51 22.23
CA GLU A 295 21.23 6.76 23.15
C GLU A 295 20.75 7.59 24.36
N THR A 296 21.45 8.66 24.69
CA THR A 296 21.08 9.60 25.76
C THR A 296 20.01 10.63 25.34
N THR A 297 19.63 10.64 24.09
CA THR A 297 18.65 11.62 23.55
C THR A 297 17.30 11.56 24.23
N PRO A 298 16.67 10.39 24.45
CA PRO A 298 15.36 10.33 25.11
C PRO A 298 15.38 10.99 26.49
N THR A 299 16.37 10.70 27.33
CA THR A 299 16.52 11.32 28.67
C THR A 299 16.65 12.84 28.58
N THR A 300 17.35 13.36 27.55
CA THR A 300 17.48 14.81 27.37
C THR A 300 16.17 15.44 26.90
N LEU A 301 15.42 14.78 26.03
CA LEU A 301 14.08 15.22 25.59
C LEU A 301 13.06 15.21 26.72
N GLU A 302 13.03 14.17 27.55
CA GLU A 302 12.19 14.10 28.74
C GLU A 302 12.49 15.24 29.71
N ALA A 303 13.77 15.56 29.94
CA ALA A 303 14.18 16.66 30.79
C ALA A 303 13.76 18.01 30.22
N LEU A 304 13.77 18.20 28.90
CA LEU A 304 13.26 19.40 28.24
C LEU A 304 11.76 19.58 28.46
N VAL A 305 10.99 18.51 28.25
CA VAL A 305 9.55 18.56 28.49
C VAL A 305 9.22 18.82 29.96
N HIS A 306 9.96 18.18 30.88
CA HIS A 306 9.79 18.44 32.32
C HIS A 306 10.10 19.90 32.68
N SER A 307 11.10 20.51 32.04
CA SER A 307 11.52 21.89 32.31
C SER A 307 10.58 22.95 31.71
N PHE A 308 10.02 22.71 30.52
CA PHE A 308 9.33 23.73 29.72
C PHE A 308 7.91 23.38 29.34
N GLY A 309 7.46 22.14 29.59
CA GLY A 309 6.16 21.62 29.18
C GLY A 309 6.14 21.15 27.71
N GLU A 310 5.13 20.33 27.39
CA GLU A 310 4.97 19.68 26.08
C GLU A 310 4.86 20.65 24.90
N ASP A 311 4.20 21.78 25.11
CA ASP A 311 3.95 22.76 24.04
C ASP A 311 5.10 23.75 23.80
N SER A 312 6.06 23.87 24.73
CA SER A 312 7.05 24.94 24.69
C SER A 312 8.50 24.47 24.61
N TRP A 313 8.77 23.21 24.94
CA TRP A 313 10.14 22.68 25.04
C TRP A 313 10.97 22.87 23.78
N PHE A 314 10.34 22.66 22.59
CA PHE A 314 11.04 22.73 21.33
C PHE A 314 11.51 24.15 20.99
N GLU A 315 10.63 25.12 21.20
CA GLU A 315 10.93 26.53 20.97
C GLU A 315 11.93 27.09 22.01
N GLN A 316 11.80 26.73 23.28
CA GLN A 316 12.73 27.10 24.33
C GLN A 316 14.13 26.53 24.05
N PHE A 317 14.19 25.28 23.63
CA PHE A 317 15.48 24.65 23.29
C PHE A 317 16.13 25.25 22.05
N GLU A 318 15.36 25.69 21.07
CA GLU A 318 15.87 26.43 19.91
C GLU A 318 16.49 27.78 20.30
N GLN A 319 15.93 28.45 21.27
CA GLN A 319 16.42 29.77 21.71
C GLN A 319 17.72 29.70 22.50
N MET A 320 18.05 28.54 23.09
CA MET A 320 19.29 28.38 23.85
C MET A 320 20.55 28.46 23.00
N VAL A 321 21.60 29.04 23.54
CA VAL A 321 22.88 29.23 22.88
C VAL A 321 23.87 28.10 23.27
N ILE A 322 24.64 27.61 22.30
CA ILE A 322 25.70 26.61 22.54
C ILE A 322 27.01 27.34 22.88
N GLY A 323 27.68 26.86 23.93
CA GLY A 323 29.03 27.31 24.27
C GLY A 323 29.13 28.73 24.82
N SER A 324 28.01 29.41 25.17
CA SER A 324 28.00 30.72 25.79
C SER A 324 28.47 30.62 27.24
N VAL A 325 29.47 31.44 27.62
CA VAL A 325 30.07 31.48 28.94
C VAL A 325 30.14 32.90 29.45
N ILE A 326 29.98 33.08 30.75
CA ILE A 326 30.23 34.35 31.46
C ILE A 326 31.40 34.17 32.42
N GLU A 327 32.16 35.23 32.66
CA GLU A 327 33.23 35.26 33.66
C GLU A 327 32.66 35.79 34.98
N THR A 328 32.85 35.05 36.06
CA THR A 328 32.46 35.45 37.41
C THR A 328 33.52 36.38 38.00
N ASP A 329 33.14 37.12 39.07
CA ASP A 329 34.05 38.04 39.78
C ASP A 329 35.38 37.37 40.23
N ASP A 330 35.36 36.06 40.41
CA ASP A 330 36.55 35.23 40.75
C ASP A 330 37.35 34.80 39.54
N GLY A 331 37.04 35.28 38.31
CA GLY A 331 37.73 34.92 37.07
C GLY A 331 37.43 33.50 36.55
N LYS A 332 36.41 32.83 37.07
CA LYS A 332 35.97 31.52 36.59
C LYS A 332 34.98 31.66 35.43
N LYS A 333 35.16 30.85 34.39
CA LYS A 333 34.20 30.75 33.29
C LYS A 333 33.12 29.77 33.67
N ILE A 334 31.89 30.23 33.71
CA ILE A 334 30.70 29.40 33.93
C ILE A 334 29.74 29.55 32.72
N PRO A 335 28.89 28.55 32.42
CA PRO A 335 27.90 28.67 31.37
C PRO A 335 26.97 29.87 31.60
N ALA A 336 26.71 30.62 30.54
CA ALA A 336 25.75 31.75 30.60
C ALA A 336 24.32 31.24 30.84
N PRO A 337 23.47 32.02 31.52
CA PRO A 337 22.10 31.59 31.88
C PRO A 337 21.22 31.21 30.69
N ASP A 338 21.50 31.74 29.50
CA ASP A 338 20.83 31.46 28.22
C ASP A 338 21.41 30.26 27.46
N SER A 339 22.43 29.59 28.06
CA SER A 339 23.12 28.49 27.39
C SER A 339 22.53 27.12 27.66
N VAL A 340 22.65 26.23 26.68
CA VAL A 340 22.29 24.79 26.82
C VAL A 340 23.01 24.16 28.00
N ALA A 341 24.27 24.48 28.22
CA ALA A 341 25.08 23.92 29.31
C ALA A 341 24.55 24.34 30.68
N TYR A 342 24.12 25.60 30.83
CA TYR A 342 23.50 26.07 32.08
C TYR A 342 22.22 25.32 32.40
N TRP A 343 21.29 25.23 31.41
CA TRP A 343 20.05 24.47 31.58
C TRP A 343 20.33 23.01 31.92
N ALA A 344 21.27 22.36 31.20
CA ALA A 344 21.60 20.94 31.40
C ALA A 344 22.06 20.65 32.83
N ARG A 345 22.87 21.56 33.44
CA ARG A 345 23.27 21.48 34.84
C ARG A 345 22.09 21.55 35.80
N GLN A 346 21.16 22.46 35.55
CA GLN A 346 19.97 22.63 36.39
C GLN A 346 19.04 21.43 36.28
N ALA A 347 18.90 20.88 35.07
CA ALA A 347 18.05 19.72 34.78
C ALA A 347 18.71 18.37 35.14
N GLY A 348 19.99 18.36 35.55
CA GLY A 348 20.71 17.14 35.91
C GLY A 348 21.05 16.22 34.74
N VAL A 349 21.12 16.76 33.51
CA VAL A 349 21.49 16.00 32.31
C VAL A 349 22.91 16.32 31.86
N ASN A 350 23.52 15.46 31.03
CA ASN A 350 24.85 15.64 30.54
C ASN A 350 24.96 16.83 29.59
N GLU A 351 25.80 17.84 29.93
CA GLU A 351 25.96 19.06 29.15
C GLU A 351 26.39 18.80 27.69
N ALA A 352 27.37 17.95 27.48
CA ALA A 352 27.87 17.64 26.14
C ALA A 352 26.81 16.84 25.29
N ALA A 353 25.95 16.06 25.94
CA ALA A 353 24.87 15.39 25.26
C ALA A 353 23.76 16.38 24.84
N ALA A 354 23.42 17.32 25.72
CA ALA A 354 22.44 18.36 25.45
C ALA A 354 22.89 19.34 24.35
N GLU A 355 24.15 19.82 24.43
CA GLU A 355 24.72 20.67 23.35
C GLU A 355 24.83 19.93 22.02
N GLY A 356 25.20 18.64 22.04
CA GLY A 356 25.20 17.78 20.87
C GLY A 356 23.81 17.62 20.23
N LEU A 357 22.78 17.42 21.05
CA LEU A 357 21.40 17.34 20.58
C LEU A 357 20.95 18.68 19.98
N ARG A 358 21.18 19.80 20.68
CA ARG A 358 20.84 21.15 20.20
C ARG A 358 21.49 21.47 18.85
N SER A 359 22.77 21.10 18.69
CA SER A 359 23.48 21.26 17.42
C SER A 359 22.84 20.46 16.29
N LYS A 360 22.48 19.20 16.54
CA LYS A 360 21.85 18.32 15.54
C LYS A 360 20.45 18.77 15.17
N LEU A 361 19.66 19.23 16.14
CA LEU A 361 18.32 19.76 15.90
C LEU A 361 18.31 21.07 15.13
N THR A 362 19.44 21.75 14.94
CA THR A 362 19.53 22.93 14.06
C THR A 362 19.04 22.62 12.64
N ARG A 363 19.22 21.39 12.17
CA ARG A 363 18.71 20.94 10.87
C ARG A 363 17.17 20.92 10.82
N VAL A 364 16.51 20.72 11.95
CA VAL A 364 15.04 20.73 12.09
C VAL A 364 14.55 22.16 12.32
N PHE A 365 15.17 22.91 13.24
CA PHE A 365 14.81 24.28 13.55
C PHE A 365 14.80 25.19 12.32
N ASN A 366 15.75 24.99 11.40
CA ASN A 366 15.87 25.80 10.18
C ASN A 366 14.86 25.43 9.08
N ARG A 367 13.92 24.52 9.33
CA ARG A 367 12.90 24.17 8.33
C ARG A 367 11.84 25.25 8.20
N LYS A 368 11.70 25.81 7.00
CA LYS A 368 10.79 26.94 6.70
C LYS A 368 9.31 26.62 6.90
N TYR A 369 8.96 25.34 6.95
CA TYR A 369 7.59 24.90 7.24
C TYR A 369 7.30 24.77 8.75
N ILE A 370 8.32 24.89 9.60
CA ILE A 370 8.18 24.92 11.06
C ILE A 370 8.12 26.38 11.49
N VAL A 371 7.02 26.77 12.13
CA VAL A 371 6.72 28.16 12.47
C VAL A 371 6.42 28.31 13.95
N SER A 372 6.83 29.45 14.54
CA SER A 372 6.34 29.85 15.85
C SER A 372 4.93 30.37 15.70
N ARG A 373 4.04 29.99 16.61
CA ARG A 373 2.69 30.55 16.68
C ARG A 373 2.66 31.61 17.76
N ASP A 374 2.22 32.80 17.40
CA ASP A 374 1.95 33.84 18.41
C ASP A 374 0.78 33.35 19.30
N ALA A 375 1.01 33.15 20.58
CA ALA A 375 0.01 32.68 21.53
C ALA A 375 -1.24 33.52 21.57
N ASN A 376 -1.15 34.80 21.14
CA ASN A 376 -2.24 35.78 21.06
C ASN A 376 -2.99 35.77 19.71
N ASP A 377 -2.44 35.13 18.68
CA ASP A 377 -3.10 35.07 17.37
C ASP A 377 -3.97 33.82 17.25
N ARG A 378 -5.16 33.88 17.85
CA ARG A 378 -6.20 32.84 17.71
C ARG A 378 -6.78 32.76 16.29
N THR A 379 -6.46 33.73 15.41
CA THR A 379 -6.98 33.82 14.04
C THR A 379 -6.05 33.20 13.02
N ALA A 380 -4.78 32.94 13.37
CA ALA A 380 -3.86 32.26 12.46
C ALA A 380 -4.38 30.83 12.14
N PRO A 381 -4.56 30.51 10.86
CA PRO A 381 -5.10 29.22 10.47
C PRO A 381 -4.13 28.11 10.94
N ASN A 382 -4.62 27.20 11.78
CA ASN A 382 -3.89 25.97 12.08
C ASN A 382 -4.04 25.05 10.88
N SER A 383 -3.06 25.07 9.98
CA SER A 383 -3.10 24.32 8.72
C SER A 383 -3.14 22.81 8.92
N LEU A 384 -2.55 22.31 9.99
CA LEU A 384 -2.63 20.89 10.39
C LEU A 384 -4.07 20.52 10.77
N ARG A 385 -4.73 21.35 11.56
CA ARG A 385 -6.14 21.17 11.91
C ARG A 385 -7.04 21.24 10.67
N ASN A 386 -6.75 22.13 9.72
CA ASN A 386 -7.50 22.23 8.47
C ASN A 386 -7.43 20.93 7.65
N VAL A 387 -6.27 20.25 7.61
CA VAL A 387 -6.12 18.94 6.98
C VAL A 387 -7.02 17.92 7.66
N ILE A 388 -6.98 17.85 8.98
CA ILE A 388 -7.78 16.87 9.76
C ILE A 388 -9.27 17.14 9.57
N ASP A 389 -9.72 18.39 9.68
CA ASP A 389 -11.12 18.78 9.52
C ASP A 389 -11.64 18.51 8.11
N ALA A 390 -10.81 18.74 7.08
CA ALA A 390 -11.15 18.39 5.71
C ALA A 390 -11.34 16.86 5.53
N LEU A 391 -10.46 16.04 6.11
CA LEU A 391 -10.58 14.58 6.08
C LEU A 391 -11.82 14.11 6.83
N LYS A 392 -12.12 14.67 8.00
CA LYS A 392 -13.36 14.41 8.76
C LYS A 392 -14.61 14.75 7.95
N ALA A 393 -14.58 15.87 7.21
CA ALA A 393 -15.66 16.31 6.34
C ALA A 393 -15.81 15.50 5.03
N GLY A 394 -15.01 14.46 4.83
CA GLY A 394 -15.09 13.60 3.64
C GLY A 394 -14.36 14.12 2.42
N LYS A 395 -13.52 15.14 2.55
CA LYS A 395 -12.61 15.58 1.49
C LYS A 395 -11.38 14.69 1.44
N HIS A 396 -10.66 14.76 0.32
CA HIS A 396 -9.44 14.00 0.08
C HIS A 396 -8.27 14.97 -0.02
N ILE A 397 -7.16 14.63 0.61
CA ILE A 397 -5.96 15.44 0.68
C ILE A 397 -4.81 14.75 -0.04
N VAL A 398 -4.15 15.46 -0.93
CA VAL A 398 -2.85 15.08 -1.49
C VAL A 398 -1.82 16.04 -0.91
N LEU A 399 -1.02 15.56 0.04
CA LEU A 399 0.08 16.32 0.63
C LEU A 399 1.32 16.15 -0.24
N SER A 400 1.70 17.24 -0.89
CA SER A 400 2.88 17.33 -1.72
C SER A 400 4.02 17.98 -0.95
N PHE A 401 5.19 17.35 -0.98
CA PHE A 401 6.38 17.83 -0.27
C PHE A 401 7.11 18.96 -1.03
N GLY A 402 6.80 19.15 -2.32
CA GLY A 402 7.41 20.22 -3.13
C GLY A 402 8.94 20.10 -3.17
N ASP A 403 9.62 21.14 -2.68
CA ASP A 403 11.10 21.20 -2.60
C ASP A 403 11.67 20.52 -1.33
N PHE A 404 10.82 20.04 -0.42
CA PHE A 404 11.20 19.35 0.81
C PHE A 404 11.21 17.82 0.62
N ASP A 405 12.10 17.35 -0.25
CA ASP A 405 12.19 15.94 -0.69
C ASP A 405 13.17 15.08 0.13
N SER A 406 13.75 15.64 1.21
CA SER A 406 14.65 14.89 2.06
C SER A 406 13.94 13.85 2.92
N ASP A 407 14.62 12.73 3.22
CA ASP A 407 14.07 11.69 4.10
C ASP A 407 13.70 12.25 5.49
N LEU A 408 14.48 13.23 6.00
CA LEU A 408 14.18 13.93 7.24
C LEU A 408 12.81 14.62 7.20
N ASP A 409 12.53 15.38 6.13
CA ASP A 409 11.29 16.11 5.98
C ASP A 409 10.12 15.16 5.84
N TYR A 410 10.29 14.12 5.02
CA TYR A 410 9.28 13.10 4.80
C TYR A 410 8.92 12.36 6.10
N LEU A 411 9.92 11.91 6.87
CA LEU A 411 9.73 11.21 8.15
C LEU A 411 9.03 12.11 9.17
N LEU A 412 9.55 13.32 9.40
CA LEU A 412 9.02 14.24 10.41
C LEU A 412 7.55 14.59 10.12
N VAL A 413 7.28 15.08 8.91
CA VAL A 413 5.94 15.57 8.55
C VAL A 413 4.93 14.43 8.50
N SER A 414 5.30 13.31 7.88
CA SER A 414 4.41 12.16 7.77
C SER A 414 4.08 11.56 9.14
N ASN A 415 5.07 11.43 10.03
CA ASN A 415 4.83 10.90 11.38
C ASN A 415 3.97 11.84 12.22
N LEU A 416 4.30 13.11 12.24
CA LEU A 416 3.55 14.11 13.00
C LEU A 416 2.09 14.18 12.54
N LEU A 417 1.87 14.24 11.22
CA LEU A 417 0.52 14.29 10.65
C LEU A 417 -0.28 13.01 10.98
N THR A 418 0.35 11.85 10.83
CA THR A 418 -0.33 10.57 11.15
C THR A 418 -0.58 10.38 12.64
N ARG A 419 0.29 10.89 13.51
CA ARG A 419 0.05 10.92 14.96
C ARG A 419 -1.19 11.76 15.29
N LYS A 420 -1.28 12.97 14.77
CA LYS A 420 -2.44 13.85 14.97
C LYS A 420 -3.73 13.28 14.39
N ILE A 421 -3.66 12.61 13.26
CA ILE A 421 -4.80 11.89 12.68
C ILE A 421 -5.22 10.74 13.61
N ARG A 422 -4.26 9.96 14.13
CA ARG A 422 -4.55 8.87 15.07
C ARG A 422 -5.31 9.40 16.27
N GLU A 423 -4.79 10.44 16.95
CA GLU A 423 -5.42 11.08 18.10
C GLU A 423 -6.87 11.49 17.76
N ALA A 424 -7.09 12.14 16.63
CA ALA A 424 -8.41 12.62 16.22
C ALA A 424 -9.40 11.49 15.91
N TRP A 425 -8.96 10.38 15.27
CA TRP A 425 -9.83 9.24 14.97
C TRP A 425 -10.09 8.36 16.17
N GLU A 426 -9.13 8.21 17.09
CA GLU A 426 -9.33 7.56 18.39
C GLU A 426 -10.38 8.28 19.21
N GLU A 427 -10.31 9.62 19.31
CA GLU A 427 -11.29 10.44 20.02
C GLU A 427 -12.70 10.25 19.43
N MET A 428 -12.85 10.42 18.10
CA MET A 428 -14.14 10.24 17.44
C MET A 428 -14.71 8.83 17.62
N THR A 429 -13.85 7.81 17.56
CA THR A 429 -14.31 6.41 17.73
C THR A 429 -14.77 6.15 19.17
N ASN A 430 -14.05 6.70 20.15
CA ASN A 430 -14.44 6.58 21.55
C ASN A 430 -15.74 7.32 21.83
N ASP A 431 -15.93 8.51 21.24
CA ASP A 431 -17.17 9.25 21.31
C ASP A 431 -18.34 8.49 20.68
N PHE A 432 -18.14 7.90 19.50
CA PHE A 432 -19.13 7.06 18.84
C PHE A 432 -19.52 5.84 19.69
N ARG A 433 -18.52 5.14 20.27
CA ARG A 433 -18.79 3.98 21.14
C ARG A 433 -19.54 4.35 22.41
N ASN A 434 -19.29 5.55 22.94
CA ASN A 434 -19.94 6.01 24.17
C ASN A 434 -21.34 6.57 23.93
N LYS A 435 -21.56 7.27 22.81
CA LYS A 435 -22.80 7.99 22.50
C LYS A 435 -23.69 7.28 21.50
N GLY A 436 -23.17 6.33 20.70
CA GLY A 436 -23.88 5.61 19.66
C GLY A 436 -24.20 6.44 18.41
N GLU A 437 -23.69 7.66 18.30
CA GLU A 437 -23.93 8.59 17.19
C GLU A 437 -22.62 9.10 16.60
N GLY A 438 -22.62 9.38 15.29
CA GLY A 438 -21.47 9.98 14.62
C GLY A 438 -20.36 8.97 14.31
N GLU A 439 -20.70 7.84 13.69
CA GLU A 439 -19.72 6.84 13.25
C GLU A 439 -18.58 7.50 12.46
N PRO A 440 -17.31 7.27 12.86
CA PRO A 440 -16.16 7.85 12.19
C PRO A 440 -16.09 7.41 10.74
N ARG A 441 -15.79 8.35 9.86
CA ARG A 441 -15.58 8.04 8.45
C ARG A 441 -14.31 7.22 8.27
N GLN A 442 -14.38 6.20 7.42
CA GLN A 442 -13.20 5.43 7.02
C GLN A 442 -12.15 6.34 6.38
N LEU A 443 -10.90 6.20 6.79
CA LEU A 443 -9.74 6.94 6.28
C LEU A 443 -8.71 5.97 5.72
N VAL A 444 -8.25 6.22 4.50
CA VAL A 444 -7.11 5.52 3.89
C VAL A 444 -5.94 6.49 3.79
N ILE A 445 -4.81 6.13 4.40
CA ILE A 445 -3.54 6.88 4.26
C ILE A 445 -2.70 6.14 3.23
N ALA A 446 -2.53 6.74 2.06
CA ALA A 446 -1.66 6.23 1.00
C ALA A 446 -0.24 6.75 1.20
N VAL A 447 0.71 5.82 1.33
CA VAL A 447 2.11 6.09 1.66
C VAL A 447 2.98 5.65 0.49
N GLU A 448 3.58 6.61 -0.20
CA GLU A 448 4.54 6.36 -1.27
C GLU A 448 5.95 6.12 -0.68
N GLU A 449 6.78 5.31 -1.36
CA GLU A 449 8.12 4.93 -0.90
C GLU A 449 8.12 4.48 0.57
N ALA A 450 7.19 3.59 0.90
CA ALA A 450 6.90 3.19 2.27
C ALA A 450 8.11 2.60 3.02
N HIS A 451 9.09 2.04 2.30
CA HIS A 451 10.35 1.56 2.89
C HIS A 451 11.13 2.66 3.65
N LYS A 452 10.90 3.94 3.36
CA LYS A 452 11.49 5.05 4.10
C LYS A 452 10.93 5.20 5.51
N ILE A 453 9.70 4.77 5.72
CA ILE A 453 8.96 4.93 6.98
C ILE A 453 8.74 3.59 7.70
N LEU A 454 8.57 2.51 6.94
CA LEU A 454 8.16 1.18 7.45
C LEU A 454 9.29 0.14 7.40
N ASN A 455 10.56 0.56 7.38
CA ASN A 455 11.65 -0.41 7.46
C ASN A 455 11.70 -1.11 8.84
N ARG A 456 12.32 -2.30 8.90
CA ARG A 456 12.34 -3.16 10.09
C ARG A 456 12.93 -2.47 11.34
N GLU A 457 13.89 -1.58 11.15
CA GLU A 457 14.58 -0.89 12.25
C GLU A 457 13.67 0.19 12.88
N MET A 458 12.86 0.85 12.05
CA MET A 458 11.96 1.93 12.47
C MET A 458 10.54 1.45 12.79
N ALA A 459 10.18 0.24 12.40
CA ALA A 459 8.82 -0.28 12.52
C ALA A 459 8.27 -0.29 13.97
N SER A 460 9.13 -0.38 14.98
CA SER A 460 8.71 -0.31 16.38
C SER A 460 8.50 1.12 16.90
N GLN A 461 9.02 2.12 16.19
CA GLN A 461 9.08 3.51 16.65
C GLN A 461 8.07 4.42 15.91
N THR A 462 7.62 4.02 14.69
CA THR A 462 6.73 4.87 13.89
C THR A 462 5.26 4.71 14.24
N THR A 463 4.50 5.80 14.15
CA THR A 463 3.04 5.78 14.23
C THR A 463 2.41 4.89 13.16
N PHE A 464 3.07 4.73 12.00
CA PHE A 464 2.61 3.88 10.90
C PHE A 464 2.50 2.41 11.27
N SER A 465 3.41 1.89 12.09
CA SER A 465 3.33 0.50 12.55
C SER A 465 2.13 0.29 13.49
N THR A 466 1.83 1.27 14.32
CA THR A 466 0.63 1.27 15.17
C THR A 466 -0.64 1.32 14.30
N ILE A 467 -0.65 2.17 13.26
CA ILE A 467 -1.77 2.24 12.31
C ILE A 467 -1.96 0.89 11.61
N ALA A 468 -0.89 0.29 11.11
CA ALA A 468 -0.96 -1.00 10.42
C ALA A 468 -1.52 -2.14 11.30
N ARG A 469 -1.19 -2.14 12.60
CA ARG A 469 -1.58 -3.20 13.54
C ARG A 469 -2.93 -2.96 14.21
N GLU A 470 -3.23 -1.73 14.60
CA GLU A 470 -4.28 -1.44 15.56
C GLU A 470 -5.36 -0.50 15.05
N MET A 471 -5.06 0.40 14.12
CA MET A 471 -5.93 1.52 13.78
C MET A 471 -7.16 1.13 12.94
N ARG A 472 -7.21 -0.10 12.43
CA ARG A 472 -8.41 -0.63 11.79
C ARG A 472 -9.66 -0.49 12.69
N LYS A 473 -9.51 -0.71 14.00
CA LYS A 473 -10.60 -0.55 14.98
C LYS A 473 -11.03 0.91 15.20
N TYR A 474 -10.24 1.86 14.66
CA TYR A 474 -10.49 3.29 14.67
C TYR A 474 -10.75 3.85 13.26
N TYR A 475 -11.14 2.99 12.30
CA TYR A 475 -11.48 3.37 10.92
C TYR A 475 -10.32 3.95 10.11
N VAL A 476 -9.07 3.68 10.46
CA VAL A 476 -7.89 4.13 9.72
C VAL A 476 -7.12 2.92 9.18
N THR A 477 -6.79 2.95 7.89
CA THR A 477 -6.01 1.91 7.19
C THR A 477 -4.94 2.51 6.31
N LEU A 478 -3.93 1.71 5.96
CA LEU A 478 -2.84 2.11 5.07
C LEU A 478 -3.01 1.52 3.68
N LEU A 479 -2.65 2.31 2.67
CA LEU A 479 -2.34 1.84 1.32
C LEU A 479 -0.85 2.08 1.09
N ILE A 480 -0.07 1.02 1.14
CA ILE A 480 1.38 1.04 1.02
C ILE A 480 1.75 0.95 -0.45
N ILE A 481 2.56 1.89 -0.96
CA ILE A 481 3.07 1.88 -2.33
C ILE A 481 4.59 1.77 -2.28
N ASP A 482 5.16 0.68 -2.78
CA ASP A 482 6.60 0.45 -2.68
C ASP A 482 7.17 -0.38 -3.84
N GLN A 483 8.49 -0.28 -4.02
CA GLN A 483 9.24 -1.06 -4.99
C GLN A 483 9.91 -2.29 -4.37
N ARG A 484 10.07 -2.33 -3.05
CA ARG A 484 10.90 -3.30 -2.33
C ARG A 484 10.16 -3.94 -1.16
N PRO A 485 9.24 -4.89 -1.41
CA PRO A 485 8.44 -5.51 -0.35
C PRO A 485 9.27 -6.21 0.73
N SER A 486 10.51 -6.61 0.43
CA SER A 486 11.41 -7.27 1.38
C SER A 486 12.02 -6.32 2.43
N GLN A 487 11.88 -5.00 2.25
CA GLN A 487 12.40 -3.98 3.17
C GLN A 487 11.35 -3.45 4.15
N ILE A 488 10.10 -3.81 3.94
CA ILE A 488 8.93 -3.39 4.75
C ILE A 488 8.57 -4.44 5.80
#